data_9f7b02d566d76a7aff92ce414c9f8ec0
#
_entry.id   9f7b02d566d76a7aff92ce414c9f8ec0
#
_cell.length_a   1.000
_cell.length_b   1.000
_cell.length_c   1.000
_cell.angle_alpha   90.00
_cell.angle_beta   90.00
_cell.angle_gamma   90.00
#
_symmetry.space_group_name_H-M   'P 1'
#
loop_
_entity.id
_entity.type
_entity.pdbx_description
1 polymer ?
#
loop_
_entity_poly.entity_id
_entity_poly.type
_entity_poly.pdbx_seq_one_letter_code
_entity_poly.pdbx_strand_id
1 'polypeptide(L)'
;MLGYLLRRILAAIPVMGVVALFVFLLLRLTPGDPAAILAGDNASPEQLERIRTSLGLNEPLYAQFFTWIGKLLQGDLGVSLISNVPVLKMISQRVEPSISIAVSTIILAIVVAVPLGVIAAWKHGTWIDRFVMGLSVVGFSVPVFVIGYMLIQIFAIELRWVPVQGFRSITAGFGPFFERIVLPTCTLSFIYVALIARMTRAAMLDVLGEDYVRTARAKGINESGVLLRHALRNAAVPVITVIGTGFALLISGVVVTESVFNLPGVGRLTVDAVLARDYPVIQAMILLTSGVYVTVNLKLDVAYTLLDPRIRY
;
A
#
# COMPACT_ATOMS: atom_id res chain seq x y z
N MET A 1 -18.98 -11.70 16.58
CA MET A 1 -18.36 -10.71 15.68
C MET A 1 -17.93 -9.42 16.39
N LEU A 2 -18.82 -8.74 17.13
CA LEU A 2 -18.45 -7.47 17.80
C LEU A 2 -17.29 -7.64 18.82
N GLY A 3 -17.32 -8.69 19.66
CA GLY A 3 -16.24 -8.96 20.62
C GLY A 3 -14.91 -9.30 19.98
N TYR A 4 -14.91 -10.00 18.83
CA TYR A 4 -13.71 -10.27 18.05
C TYR A 4 -13.12 -8.98 17.47
N LEU A 5 -13.97 -8.16 16.85
CA LEU A 5 -13.56 -6.86 16.29
C LEU A 5 -12.97 -5.95 17.36
N LEU A 6 -13.62 -5.88 18.54
CA LEU A 6 -13.16 -5.09 19.67
C LEU A 6 -11.77 -5.56 20.15
N ARG A 7 -11.58 -6.88 20.30
CA ARG A 7 -10.29 -7.47 20.68
C ARG A 7 -9.20 -7.14 19.67
N ARG A 8 -9.51 -7.17 18.37
CA ARG A 8 -8.57 -6.83 17.29
C ARG A 8 -8.20 -5.35 17.28
N ILE A 9 -9.18 -4.46 17.49
CA ILE A 9 -8.92 -3.02 17.63
C ILE A 9 -8.07 -2.75 18.87
N LEU A 10 -8.39 -3.37 20.01
CA LEU A 10 -7.59 -3.24 21.22
C LEU A 10 -6.16 -3.76 21.05
N ALA A 11 -5.97 -4.86 20.29
CA ALA A 11 -4.64 -5.38 19.97
C ALA A 11 -3.83 -4.47 19.03
N ALA A 12 -4.50 -3.64 18.23
CA ALA A 12 -3.84 -2.67 17.36
C ALA A 12 -3.21 -1.50 18.15
N ILE A 13 -3.80 -1.13 19.30
CA ILE A 13 -3.32 -0.01 20.12
C ILE A 13 -1.86 -0.21 20.59
N PRO A 14 -1.48 -1.34 21.24
CA PRO A 14 -0.10 -1.56 21.64
C PRO A 14 0.86 -1.62 20.45
N VAL A 15 0.42 -2.17 19.31
CA VAL A 15 1.24 -2.20 18.08
C VAL A 15 1.55 -0.77 17.62
N MET A 16 0.53 0.09 17.53
CA MET A 16 0.73 1.50 17.17
C MET A 16 1.55 2.25 18.22
N GLY A 17 1.39 1.91 19.51
CA GLY A 17 2.20 2.46 20.60
C GLY A 17 3.69 2.12 20.46
N VAL A 18 4.00 0.86 20.13
CA VAL A 18 5.39 0.42 19.87
C VAL A 18 5.97 1.14 18.65
N VAL A 19 5.19 1.25 17.56
CA VAL A 19 5.62 1.99 16.36
C VAL A 19 5.88 3.45 16.69
N ALA A 20 4.98 4.09 17.43
CA ALA A 20 5.14 5.50 17.85
C ALA A 20 6.40 5.69 18.70
N LEU A 21 6.64 4.81 19.69
CA LEU A 21 7.83 4.82 20.51
C LEU A 21 9.10 4.62 19.67
N PHE A 22 9.09 3.64 18.78
CA PHE A 22 10.24 3.36 17.91
C PHE A 22 10.57 4.57 17.01
N VAL A 23 9.56 5.16 16.37
CA VAL A 23 9.70 6.32 15.50
C VAL A 23 10.21 7.54 16.27
N PHE A 24 9.69 7.77 17.46
CA PHE A 24 10.15 8.84 18.33
C PHE A 24 11.62 8.67 18.71
N LEU A 25 12.01 7.47 19.18
CA LEU A 25 13.38 7.17 19.61
C LEU A 25 14.37 7.19 18.43
N LEU A 26 13.99 6.63 17.28
CA LEU A 26 14.85 6.60 16.11
C LEU A 26 15.32 8.00 15.72
N LEU A 27 14.42 8.97 15.74
CA LEU A 27 14.76 10.35 15.38
C LEU A 27 15.53 11.10 16.48
N ARG A 28 15.36 10.72 17.74
CA ARG A 28 16.12 11.31 18.86
C ARG A 28 17.52 10.71 19.00
N LEU A 29 17.70 9.46 18.54
CA LEU A 29 18.99 8.77 18.55
C LEU A 29 19.80 8.98 17.27
N THR A 30 19.17 9.50 16.22
CA THR A 30 19.87 9.80 14.95
C THR A 30 20.79 11.02 15.16
N PRO A 31 22.05 10.95 14.72
CA PRO A 31 22.98 12.08 14.85
C PRO A 31 22.47 13.27 14.02
N GLY A 32 22.29 14.39 14.70
CA GLY A 32 21.81 15.67 14.16
C GLY A 32 20.89 16.36 15.17
N ASP A 33 21.07 17.67 15.33
CA ASP A 33 20.24 18.49 16.19
C ASP A 33 19.11 19.11 15.35
N PRO A 34 17.83 18.77 15.61
CA PRO A 34 16.69 19.39 14.91
C PRO A 34 16.68 20.92 15.01
N ALA A 35 17.17 21.46 16.12
CA ALA A 35 17.29 22.89 16.29
C ALA A 35 18.36 23.51 15.40
N ALA A 36 19.47 22.82 15.14
CA ALA A 36 20.51 23.27 14.23
C ALA A 36 20.01 23.27 12.77
N ILE A 37 19.19 22.27 12.37
CA ILE A 37 18.59 22.21 11.03
C ILE A 37 17.66 23.43 10.81
N LEU A 38 16.84 23.78 11.80
CA LEU A 38 15.95 24.95 11.72
C LEU A 38 16.69 26.28 11.78
N ALA A 39 17.74 26.33 12.58
CA ALA A 39 18.52 27.56 12.79
C ALA A 39 19.39 27.91 11.57
N GLY A 40 19.78 26.88 10.78
CA GLY A 40 20.71 27.04 9.66
C GLY A 40 22.16 27.23 10.08
N ASP A 41 23.08 27.16 9.11
CA ASP A 41 24.54 27.12 9.36
C ASP A 41 25.11 28.38 10.03
N ASN A 42 24.39 29.51 9.98
CA ASN A 42 24.83 30.80 10.50
C ASN A 42 24.15 31.22 11.82
N ALA A 43 23.45 30.31 12.49
CA ALA A 43 22.74 30.63 13.71
C ALA A 43 23.68 30.89 14.90
N SER A 44 23.38 31.93 15.68
CA SER A 44 24.10 32.17 16.94
C SER A 44 23.74 31.09 18.00
N PRO A 45 24.62 30.82 18.96
CA PRO A 45 24.32 29.90 20.06
C PRO A 45 23.03 30.25 20.81
N GLU A 46 22.73 31.53 20.95
CA GLU A 46 21.52 32.02 21.62
C GLU A 46 20.25 31.73 20.79
N GLN A 47 20.31 31.85 19.47
CA GLN A 47 19.22 31.50 18.58
C GLN A 47 18.95 29.99 18.61
N LEU A 48 20.02 29.19 18.59
CA LEU A 48 19.93 27.74 18.70
C LEU A 48 19.25 27.32 20.01
N GLU A 49 19.63 27.90 21.11
CA GLU A 49 19.06 27.60 22.43
C GLU A 49 17.56 28.00 22.53
N ARG A 50 17.19 29.13 21.94
CA ARG A 50 15.77 29.56 21.85
C ARG A 50 14.95 28.56 21.07
N ILE A 51 15.47 28.07 19.94
CA ILE A 51 14.79 27.05 19.11
C ILE A 51 14.70 25.73 19.87
N ARG A 52 15.77 25.28 20.56
CA ARG A 52 15.71 24.06 21.38
C ARG A 52 14.64 24.16 22.47
N THR A 53 14.57 25.28 23.15
CA THR A 53 13.56 25.52 24.19
C THR A 53 12.15 25.55 23.60
N SER A 54 11.94 26.22 22.47
CA SER A 54 10.64 26.27 21.80
C SER A 54 10.15 24.91 21.28
N LEU A 55 11.08 24.04 20.91
CA LEU A 55 10.79 22.67 20.49
C LEU A 55 10.69 21.69 21.68
N GLY A 56 10.95 22.15 22.92
CA GLY A 56 10.93 21.32 24.10
C GLY A 56 12.06 20.29 24.15
N LEU A 57 13.16 20.51 23.41
CA LEU A 57 14.28 19.55 23.31
C LEU A 57 15.11 19.46 24.60
N ASN A 58 14.97 20.45 25.47
CA ASN A 58 15.63 20.47 26.76
C ASN A 58 14.91 19.64 27.85
N GLU A 59 13.68 19.22 27.59
CA GLU A 59 12.89 18.38 28.48
C GLU A 59 13.39 16.93 28.46
N PRO A 60 13.16 16.17 29.56
CA PRO A 60 13.45 14.73 29.58
C PRO A 60 12.71 13.98 28.44
N LEU A 61 13.33 12.94 27.89
CA LEU A 61 12.80 12.21 26.74
C LEU A 61 11.35 11.70 26.95
N TYR A 62 11.02 11.26 28.16
CA TYR A 62 9.65 10.82 28.46
C TYR A 62 8.65 11.98 28.38
N ALA A 63 8.99 13.18 28.85
CA ALA A 63 8.12 14.34 28.75
C ALA A 63 7.91 14.77 27.29
N GLN A 64 8.98 14.78 26.49
CA GLN A 64 8.90 15.04 25.06
C GLN A 64 7.99 14.02 24.34
N PHE A 65 8.11 12.73 24.70
CA PHE A 65 7.30 11.66 24.12
C PHE A 65 5.79 11.85 24.42
N PHE A 66 5.44 12.06 25.69
CA PHE A 66 4.04 12.25 26.07
C PHE A 66 3.45 13.54 25.51
N THR A 67 4.22 14.62 25.43
CA THR A 67 3.81 15.87 24.78
C THR A 67 3.54 15.64 23.29
N TRP A 68 4.45 14.94 22.61
CA TRP A 68 4.29 14.60 21.19
C TRP A 68 3.08 13.69 20.94
N ILE A 69 2.89 12.64 21.72
CA ILE A 69 1.71 11.76 21.64
C ILE A 69 0.41 12.56 21.90
N GLY A 70 0.41 13.48 22.88
CA GLY A 70 -0.73 14.33 23.18
C GLY A 70 -1.13 15.20 21.97
N LYS A 71 -0.16 15.79 21.28
CA LYS A 71 -0.39 16.54 20.03
C LYS A 71 -0.92 15.63 18.91
N LEU A 72 -0.31 14.45 18.75
CA LEU A 72 -0.73 13.47 17.74
C LEU A 72 -2.19 13.04 17.92
N LEU A 73 -2.61 12.79 19.17
CA LEU A 73 -4.00 12.43 19.48
C LEU A 73 -5.00 13.57 19.22
N GLN A 74 -4.54 14.83 19.20
CA GLN A 74 -5.33 16.00 18.81
C GLN A 74 -5.32 16.24 17.30
N GLY A 75 -4.64 15.39 16.51
CA GLY A 75 -4.51 15.52 15.07
C GLY A 75 -3.41 16.50 14.63
N ASP A 76 -2.59 16.99 15.56
CA ASP A 76 -1.43 17.82 15.23
C ASP A 76 -0.22 16.94 14.93
N LEU A 77 0.12 16.84 13.65
CA LEU A 77 1.28 16.12 13.14
C LEU A 77 2.55 16.98 13.11
N GLY A 78 2.46 18.23 13.60
CA GLY A 78 3.54 19.19 13.56
C GLY A 78 3.65 19.94 12.23
N VAL A 79 4.74 20.67 12.11
CA VAL A 79 5.07 21.52 10.96
C VAL A 79 6.38 21.04 10.35
N SER A 80 6.46 21.00 9.03
CA SER A 80 7.68 20.68 8.28
C SER A 80 8.82 21.63 8.66
N LEU A 81 9.98 21.09 8.97
CA LEU A 81 11.17 21.90 9.32
C LEU A 81 11.74 22.64 8.11
N ILE A 82 11.47 22.15 6.90
CA ILE A 82 12.03 22.68 5.65
C ILE A 82 11.08 23.69 5.01
N SER A 83 9.79 23.30 4.85
CA SER A 83 8.81 24.14 4.12
C SER A 83 7.97 25.05 5.01
N ASN A 84 8.03 24.89 6.36
CA ASN A 84 7.17 25.59 7.32
C ASN A 84 5.66 25.42 7.05
N VAL A 85 5.27 24.31 6.42
CA VAL A 85 3.88 23.97 6.13
C VAL A 85 3.40 22.90 7.12
N PRO A 86 2.15 22.97 7.63
CA PRO A 86 1.60 21.91 8.47
C PRO A 86 1.65 20.54 7.76
N VAL A 87 2.19 19.52 8.45
CA VAL A 87 2.40 18.18 7.89
C VAL A 87 1.09 17.56 7.42
N LEU A 88 0.00 17.75 8.17
CA LEU A 88 -1.34 17.29 7.80
C LEU A 88 -1.79 17.84 6.43
N LYS A 89 -1.49 19.11 6.14
CA LYS A 89 -1.79 19.73 4.84
C LYS A 89 -0.95 19.13 3.72
N MET A 90 0.33 18.88 3.97
CA MET A 90 1.20 18.23 2.98
C MET A 90 0.72 16.83 2.62
N ILE A 91 0.31 16.05 3.63
CA ILE A 91 -0.25 14.71 3.44
C ILE A 91 -1.57 14.76 2.69
N SER A 92 -2.52 15.60 3.12
CA SER A 92 -3.86 15.67 2.51
C SER A 92 -3.83 15.98 1.02
N GLN A 93 -2.87 16.78 0.56
CA GLN A 93 -2.69 17.09 -0.86
C GLN A 93 -2.10 15.94 -1.68
N ARG A 94 -1.48 14.94 -1.02
CA ARG A 94 -0.75 13.84 -1.66
C ARG A 94 -1.40 12.46 -1.49
N VAL A 95 -2.43 12.37 -0.67
CA VAL A 95 -3.15 11.10 -0.42
C VAL A 95 -3.95 10.65 -1.64
N GLU A 96 -4.61 11.58 -2.35
CA GLU A 96 -5.46 11.25 -3.50
C GLU A 96 -4.70 10.52 -4.61
N PRO A 97 -3.54 11.00 -5.10
CA PRO A 97 -2.76 10.28 -6.11
C PRO A 97 -2.40 8.86 -5.69
N SER A 98 -1.86 8.68 -4.50
CA SER A 98 -1.40 7.37 -4.01
C SER A 98 -2.56 6.39 -3.81
N ILE A 99 -3.67 6.82 -3.21
CA ILE A 99 -4.87 5.97 -3.06
C ILE A 99 -5.45 5.62 -4.42
N SER A 100 -5.51 6.57 -5.34
CA SER A 100 -6.04 6.34 -6.69
C SER A 100 -5.25 5.26 -7.42
N ILE A 101 -3.91 5.32 -7.37
CA ILE A 101 -3.05 4.30 -7.97
C ILE A 101 -3.23 2.95 -7.26
N ALA A 102 -3.21 2.93 -5.93
CA ALA A 102 -3.32 1.68 -5.18
C ALA A 102 -4.65 0.98 -5.44
N VAL A 103 -5.77 1.71 -5.42
CA VAL A 103 -7.10 1.17 -5.67
C VAL A 103 -7.26 0.71 -7.11
N SER A 104 -6.87 1.53 -8.10
CA SER A 104 -6.98 1.14 -9.52
C SER A 104 -6.08 -0.04 -9.87
N THR A 105 -4.87 -0.10 -9.30
CA THR A 105 -3.94 -1.24 -9.45
C THR A 105 -4.55 -2.54 -8.92
N ILE A 106 -5.08 -2.52 -7.71
CA ILE A 106 -5.64 -3.74 -7.11
C ILE A 106 -6.90 -4.19 -7.84
N ILE A 107 -7.77 -3.26 -8.27
CA ILE A 107 -8.96 -3.59 -9.07
C ILE A 107 -8.54 -4.24 -10.39
N LEU A 108 -7.62 -3.63 -11.13
CA LEU A 108 -7.12 -4.18 -12.40
C LEU A 108 -6.46 -5.55 -12.19
N ALA A 109 -5.65 -5.67 -11.14
CA ALA A 109 -4.98 -6.92 -10.81
C ALA A 109 -5.98 -8.04 -10.48
N ILE A 110 -7.02 -7.77 -9.70
CA ILE A 110 -8.07 -8.77 -9.39
C ILE A 110 -8.81 -9.19 -10.65
N VAL A 111 -9.26 -8.21 -11.45
CA VAL A 111 -10.07 -8.46 -12.67
C VAL A 111 -9.31 -9.31 -13.69
N VAL A 112 -7.99 -9.15 -13.75
CA VAL A 112 -7.14 -9.90 -14.69
C VAL A 112 -6.62 -11.20 -14.05
N ALA A 113 -6.09 -11.13 -12.85
CA ALA A 113 -5.35 -12.24 -12.24
C ALA A 113 -6.25 -13.39 -11.77
N VAL A 114 -7.41 -13.07 -11.18
CA VAL A 114 -8.30 -14.14 -10.67
C VAL A 114 -8.81 -15.01 -11.81
N PRO A 115 -9.34 -14.46 -12.91
CA PRO A 115 -9.73 -15.28 -14.07
C PRO A 115 -8.54 -16.07 -14.65
N LEU A 116 -7.38 -15.46 -14.80
CA LEU A 116 -6.18 -16.13 -15.31
C LEU A 116 -5.76 -17.31 -14.41
N GLY A 117 -5.77 -17.12 -13.09
CA GLY A 117 -5.44 -18.16 -12.12
C GLY A 117 -6.45 -19.32 -12.14
N VAL A 118 -7.75 -19.02 -12.24
CA VAL A 118 -8.81 -20.03 -12.36
C VAL A 118 -8.66 -20.84 -13.66
N ILE A 119 -8.42 -20.16 -14.80
CA ILE A 119 -8.22 -20.81 -16.09
C ILE A 119 -6.94 -21.67 -16.08
N ALA A 120 -5.86 -21.18 -15.51
CA ALA A 120 -4.61 -21.92 -15.38
C ALA A 120 -4.78 -23.20 -14.51
N ALA A 121 -5.52 -23.12 -13.42
CA ALA A 121 -5.84 -24.27 -12.58
C ALA A 121 -6.75 -25.29 -13.32
N TRP A 122 -7.80 -24.80 -13.98
CA TRP A 122 -8.70 -25.64 -14.76
C TRP A 122 -7.99 -26.38 -15.90
N LYS A 123 -7.09 -25.70 -16.59
CA LYS A 123 -6.27 -26.23 -17.69
C LYS A 123 -4.88 -26.69 -17.21
N HIS A 124 -4.81 -27.20 -15.99
CA HIS A 124 -3.55 -27.64 -15.39
C HIS A 124 -2.74 -28.59 -16.29
N GLY A 125 -1.43 -28.38 -16.38
CA GLY A 125 -0.51 -29.16 -17.20
C GLY A 125 -0.55 -28.84 -18.70
N THR A 126 -1.47 -28.01 -19.18
CA THR A 126 -1.54 -27.58 -20.58
C THR A 126 -0.63 -26.39 -20.88
N TRP A 127 -0.54 -26.02 -22.17
CA TRP A 127 0.22 -24.83 -22.59
C TRP A 127 -0.33 -23.52 -22.00
N ILE A 128 -1.66 -23.43 -21.75
CA ILE A 128 -2.30 -22.26 -21.11
C ILE A 128 -1.78 -22.07 -19.70
N ASP A 129 -1.73 -23.14 -18.92
CA ASP A 129 -1.18 -23.12 -17.57
C ASP A 129 0.29 -22.67 -17.56
N ARG A 130 1.10 -23.26 -18.45
CA ARG A 130 2.51 -22.91 -18.59
C ARG A 130 2.70 -21.46 -19.02
N PHE A 131 1.87 -20.95 -19.91
CA PHE A 131 1.91 -19.57 -20.38
C PHE A 131 1.61 -18.59 -19.23
N VAL A 132 0.50 -18.80 -18.48
CA VAL A 132 0.13 -17.94 -17.34
C VAL A 132 1.21 -17.97 -16.26
N MET A 133 1.80 -19.13 -15.98
CA MET A 133 2.90 -19.24 -15.01
C MET A 133 4.18 -18.59 -15.54
N GLY A 134 4.50 -18.73 -16.82
CA GLY A 134 5.62 -18.03 -17.46
C GLY A 134 5.45 -16.50 -17.39
N LEU A 135 4.24 -15.99 -17.68
CA LEU A 135 3.94 -14.57 -17.53
C LEU A 135 4.12 -14.09 -16.08
N SER A 136 3.74 -14.92 -15.10
CA SER A 136 3.97 -14.62 -13.69
C SER A 136 5.46 -14.56 -13.34
N VAL A 137 6.29 -15.44 -13.89
CA VAL A 137 7.75 -15.40 -13.69
C VAL A 137 8.31 -14.10 -14.27
N VAL A 138 7.93 -13.72 -15.48
CA VAL A 138 8.36 -12.46 -16.11
C VAL A 138 7.93 -11.26 -15.28
N GLY A 139 6.68 -11.25 -14.77
CA GLY A 139 6.16 -10.17 -13.93
C GLY A 139 6.95 -9.92 -12.65
N PHE A 140 7.60 -10.95 -12.08
CA PHE A 140 8.48 -10.81 -10.92
C PHE A 140 9.94 -10.49 -11.29
N SER A 141 10.38 -10.89 -12.48
CA SER A 141 11.78 -10.75 -12.90
C SER A 141 12.11 -9.36 -13.41
N VAL A 142 11.13 -8.66 -13.98
CA VAL A 142 11.34 -7.33 -14.57
C VAL A 142 11.12 -6.26 -13.51
N PRO A 143 12.10 -5.38 -13.24
CA PRO A 143 11.90 -4.27 -12.31
C PRO A 143 10.76 -3.35 -12.75
N VAL A 144 9.94 -2.93 -11.79
CA VAL A 144 8.72 -2.13 -12.07
C VAL A 144 8.99 -0.83 -12.84
N PHE A 145 10.11 -0.17 -12.56
CA PHE A 145 10.48 1.07 -13.26
C PHE A 145 10.82 0.81 -14.74
N VAL A 146 11.38 -0.36 -15.10
CA VAL A 146 11.63 -0.73 -16.49
C VAL A 146 10.32 -0.84 -17.26
N ILE A 147 9.33 -1.54 -16.66
CA ILE A 147 7.98 -1.64 -17.23
C ILE A 147 7.37 -0.24 -17.40
N GLY A 148 7.52 0.62 -16.37
CA GLY A 148 7.01 2.00 -16.42
C GLY A 148 7.60 2.80 -17.58
N TYR A 149 8.92 2.79 -17.74
CA TYR A 149 9.59 3.49 -18.85
C TYR A 149 9.23 2.91 -20.22
N MET A 150 9.12 1.58 -20.36
CA MET A 150 8.65 0.94 -21.59
C MET A 150 7.23 1.39 -21.96
N LEU A 151 6.31 1.42 -20.99
CA LEU A 151 4.95 1.87 -21.24
C LEU A 151 4.90 3.37 -21.60
N ILE A 152 5.70 4.21 -20.95
CA ILE A 152 5.84 5.63 -21.29
C ILE A 152 6.35 5.75 -22.74
N GLN A 153 7.42 5.05 -23.10
CA GLN A 153 8.00 5.10 -24.44
C GLN A 153 6.97 4.76 -25.51
N ILE A 154 6.26 3.63 -25.34
CA ILE A 154 5.31 3.14 -26.35
C ILE A 154 4.04 4.03 -26.38
N PHE A 155 3.36 4.19 -25.24
CA PHE A 155 2.01 4.77 -25.23
C PHE A 155 1.98 6.30 -25.11
N ALA A 156 2.98 6.90 -24.47
CA ALA A 156 3.00 8.35 -24.28
C ALA A 156 3.86 9.08 -25.32
N ILE A 157 5.00 8.52 -25.72
CA ILE A 157 5.94 9.17 -26.64
C ILE A 157 5.65 8.79 -28.08
N GLU A 158 5.61 7.49 -28.42
CA GLU A 158 5.44 7.02 -29.78
C GLU A 158 3.97 7.13 -30.25
N LEU A 159 3.05 6.54 -29.49
CA LEU A 159 1.61 6.52 -29.84
C LEU A 159 0.88 7.81 -29.45
N ARG A 160 1.38 8.54 -28.47
CA ARG A 160 0.78 9.78 -27.93
C ARG A 160 -0.66 9.63 -27.47
N TRP A 161 -1.00 8.46 -26.93
CA TRP A 161 -2.36 8.17 -26.47
C TRP A 161 -2.66 8.80 -25.11
N VAL A 162 -1.63 8.95 -24.29
CA VAL A 162 -1.75 9.46 -22.91
C VAL A 162 -0.55 10.34 -22.56
N PRO A 163 -0.70 11.28 -21.60
CA PRO A 163 0.42 12.12 -21.17
C PRO A 163 1.49 11.34 -20.43
N VAL A 164 2.74 11.80 -20.54
CA VAL A 164 3.92 11.17 -19.91
C VAL A 164 3.86 11.23 -18.39
N GLN A 165 3.45 12.37 -17.82
CA GLN A 165 3.61 12.68 -16.40
C GLN A 165 2.46 13.49 -15.81
N GLY A 166 2.43 13.56 -14.47
CA GLY A 166 1.54 14.41 -13.68
C GLY A 166 0.25 13.70 -13.28
N PHE A 167 -0.50 14.38 -12.41
CA PHE A 167 -1.76 13.90 -11.85
C PHE A 167 -2.88 14.92 -12.10
N ARG A 168 -4.08 14.43 -12.29
CA ARG A 168 -5.33 15.19 -12.26
C ARG A 168 -6.30 14.50 -11.30
N SER A 169 -6.91 15.31 -10.41
CA SER A 169 -7.91 14.80 -9.48
C SER A 169 -9.14 14.27 -10.23
N ILE A 170 -9.79 13.25 -9.68
CA ILE A 170 -11.05 12.71 -10.20
C ILE A 170 -12.16 13.79 -10.22
N THR A 171 -12.08 14.77 -9.33
CA THR A 171 -13.01 15.89 -9.28
C THR A 171 -12.88 16.83 -10.48
N ALA A 172 -11.72 16.83 -11.17
CA ALA A 172 -11.51 17.61 -12.39
C ALA A 172 -12.08 16.93 -13.65
N GLY A 173 -12.65 15.73 -13.51
CA GLY A 173 -13.26 14.94 -14.57
C GLY A 173 -12.60 13.57 -14.75
N PHE A 174 -13.43 12.54 -15.06
CA PHE A 174 -12.96 11.16 -15.18
C PHE A 174 -11.95 10.97 -16.33
N GLY A 175 -12.16 11.58 -17.49
CA GLY A 175 -11.26 11.45 -18.65
C GLY A 175 -9.83 11.92 -18.35
N PRO A 176 -9.63 13.20 -17.94
CA PRO A 176 -8.31 13.72 -17.56
C PRO A 176 -7.65 12.96 -16.40
N PHE A 177 -8.43 12.41 -15.47
CA PHE A 177 -7.94 11.55 -14.40
C PHE A 177 -7.45 10.21 -14.95
N PHE A 178 -8.28 9.53 -15.76
CA PHE A 178 -7.96 8.22 -16.30
C PHE A 178 -6.70 8.23 -17.19
N GLU A 179 -6.58 9.23 -18.07
CA GLU A 179 -5.39 9.38 -18.94
C GLU A 179 -4.08 9.43 -18.16
N ARG A 180 -4.09 9.99 -16.96
CA ARG A 180 -2.87 10.14 -16.14
C ARG A 180 -2.61 9.00 -15.18
N ILE A 181 -3.64 8.20 -14.87
CA ILE A 181 -3.48 7.11 -13.92
C ILE A 181 -3.31 5.75 -14.60
N VAL A 182 -3.69 5.62 -15.88
CA VAL A 182 -3.71 4.33 -16.58
C VAL A 182 -2.31 3.70 -16.69
N LEU A 183 -1.29 4.44 -17.08
CA LEU A 183 0.07 3.90 -17.21
C LEU A 183 0.69 3.52 -15.86
N PRO A 184 0.66 4.35 -14.80
CA PRO A 184 1.07 3.96 -13.45
C PRO A 184 0.35 2.71 -12.96
N THR A 185 -0.98 2.65 -13.17
CA THR A 185 -1.82 1.50 -12.79
C THR A 185 -1.38 0.22 -13.52
N CYS A 186 -1.22 0.26 -14.85
CA CYS A 186 -0.76 -0.88 -15.64
C CYS A 186 0.63 -1.34 -15.19
N THR A 187 1.54 -0.39 -14.95
CA THR A 187 2.92 -0.67 -14.48
C THR A 187 2.92 -1.49 -13.19
N LEU A 188 2.19 -1.05 -12.18
CA LEU A 188 2.12 -1.74 -10.90
C LEU A 188 1.31 -3.03 -11.00
N SER A 189 0.23 -3.04 -11.77
CA SER A 189 -0.62 -4.22 -11.92
C SER A 189 0.14 -5.43 -12.45
N PHE A 190 1.21 -5.26 -13.20
CA PHE A 190 2.00 -6.36 -13.76
C PHE A 190 2.53 -7.30 -12.67
N ILE A 191 3.08 -6.76 -11.59
CA ILE A 191 3.58 -7.54 -10.45
C ILE A 191 2.41 -8.19 -9.69
N TYR A 192 1.34 -7.42 -9.43
CA TYR A 192 0.21 -7.91 -8.65
C TYR A 192 -0.61 -8.94 -9.41
N VAL A 193 -0.75 -8.81 -10.72
CA VAL A 193 -1.34 -9.86 -11.58
C VAL A 193 -0.55 -11.15 -11.47
N ALA A 194 0.77 -11.08 -11.57
CA ALA A 194 1.64 -12.25 -11.42
C ALA A 194 1.47 -12.94 -10.05
N LEU A 195 1.43 -12.15 -8.98
CA LEU A 195 1.29 -12.65 -7.62
C LEU A 195 -0.08 -13.30 -7.38
N ILE A 196 -1.15 -12.59 -7.70
CA ILE A 196 -2.52 -13.01 -7.44
C ILE A 196 -2.90 -14.20 -8.35
N ALA A 197 -2.49 -14.20 -9.64
CA ALA A 197 -2.78 -15.32 -10.55
C ALA A 197 -2.11 -16.61 -10.07
N ARG A 198 -0.86 -16.54 -9.65
CA ARG A 198 -0.14 -17.71 -9.10
C ARG A 198 -0.80 -18.24 -7.84
N MET A 199 -1.17 -17.36 -6.90
CA MET A 199 -1.86 -17.78 -5.67
C MET A 199 -3.25 -18.34 -5.96
N THR A 200 -4.01 -17.69 -6.83
CA THR A 200 -5.33 -18.18 -7.24
C THR A 200 -5.23 -19.57 -7.87
N ARG A 201 -4.26 -19.77 -8.77
CA ARG A 201 -4.03 -21.09 -9.37
C ARG A 201 -3.70 -22.14 -8.31
N ALA A 202 -2.78 -21.87 -7.38
CA ALA A 202 -2.40 -22.80 -6.33
C ALA A 202 -3.61 -23.18 -5.47
N ALA A 203 -4.31 -22.20 -4.91
CA ALA A 203 -5.49 -22.41 -4.08
C ALA A 203 -6.63 -23.14 -4.83
N MET A 204 -6.80 -22.86 -6.12
CA MET A 204 -7.78 -23.57 -6.94
C MET A 204 -7.41 -25.04 -7.18
N LEU A 205 -6.13 -25.35 -7.39
CA LEU A 205 -5.67 -26.73 -7.57
C LEU A 205 -5.91 -27.58 -6.33
N ASP A 206 -5.61 -27.03 -5.14
CA ASP A 206 -5.87 -27.70 -3.87
C ASP A 206 -7.37 -28.03 -3.74
N VAL A 207 -8.23 -27.07 -4.00
CA VAL A 207 -9.68 -27.23 -3.88
C VAL A 207 -10.27 -28.15 -4.95
N LEU A 208 -9.77 -28.10 -6.18
CA LEU A 208 -10.29 -28.95 -7.30
C LEU A 208 -10.03 -30.46 -7.09
N GLY A 209 -9.08 -30.81 -6.20
CA GLY A 209 -8.80 -32.18 -5.78
C GLY A 209 -9.77 -32.76 -4.75
N GLU A 210 -10.58 -31.92 -4.09
CA GLU A 210 -11.45 -32.30 -2.98
C GLU A 210 -12.67 -33.12 -3.41
N ASP A 211 -13.11 -34.04 -2.53
CA ASP A 211 -14.21 -35.00 -2.83
C ASP A 211 -15.57 -34.32 -3.06
N TYR A 212 -15.82 -33.17 -2.41
CA TYR A 212 -17.07 -32.44 -2.66
C TYR A 212 -17.14 -31.84 -4.06
N VAL A 213 -15.99 -31.51 -4.69
CA VAL A 213 -15.92 -31.06 -6.07
C VAL A 213 -16.21 -32.22 -7.03
N ARG A 214 -15.67 -33.41 -6.73
CA ARG A 214 -16.02 -34.64 -7.49
C ARG A 214 -17.52 -34.94 -7.41
N THR A 215 -18.10 -34.81 -6.21
CA THR A 215 -19.54 -34.98 -6.00
C THR A 215 -20.36 -33.97 -6.78
N ALA A 216 -19.93 -32.71 -6.84
CA ALA A 216 -20.61 -31.67 -7.63
C ALA A 216 -20.64 -32.00 -9.12
N ARG A 217 -19.52 -32.50 -9.67
CA ARG A 217 -19.43 -32.99 -11.05
C ARG A 217 -20.32 -34.19 -11.30
N ALA A 218 -20.30 -35.17 -10.36
CA ALA A 218 -21.16 -36.37 -10.45
C ALA A 218 -22.67 -36.03 -10.45
N LYS A 219 -23.06 -34.94 -9.78
CA LYS A 219 -24.44 -34.40 -9.81
C LYS A 219 -24.79 -33.63 -11.07
N GLY A 220 -23.91 -33.55 -12.07
CA GLY A 220 -24.16 -32.90 -13.36
C GLY A 220 -24.05 -31.39 -13.33
N ILE A 221 -23.42 -30.78 -12.30
CA ILE A 221 -23.17 -29.35 -12.28
C ILE A 221 -22.18 -29.01 -13.42
N ASN A 222 -22.50 -28.00 -14.21
CA ASN A 222 -21.64 -27.55 -15.30
C ASN A 222 -20.29 -27.04 -14.77
N GLU A 223 -19.22 -27.17 -15.58
CA GLU A 223 -17.86 -26.86 -15.14
C GLU A 223 -17.67 -25.41 -14.66
N SER A 224 -18.34 -24.43 -15.30
CA SER A 224 -18.32 -23.04 -14.82
C SER A 224 -18.92 -22.88 -13.43
N GLY A 225 -20.00 -23.62 -13.13
CA GLY A 225 -20.59 -23.66 -11.79
C GLY A 225 -19.65 -24.31 -10.76
N VAL A 226 -18.98 -25.40 -11.16
CA VAL A 226 -17.95 -26.05 -10.31
C VAL A 226 -16.82 -25.07 -10.00
N LEU A 227 -16.27 -24.42 -11.02
CA LEU A 227 -15.14 -23.49 -10.86
C LEU A 227 -15.49 -22.25 -10.04
N LEU A 228 -16.57 -21.55 -10.40
CA LEU A 228 -16.86 -20.24 -9.79
C LEU A 228 -17.62 -20.36 -8.47
N ARG A 229 -18.59 -21.28 -8.36
CA ARG A 229 -19.46 -21.36 -7.19
C ARG A 229 -18.92 -22.30 -6.11
N HIS A 230 -18.29 -23.41 -6.50
CA HIS A 230 -17.81 -24.41 -5.55
C HIS A 230 -16.31 -24.26 -5.27
N ALA A 231 -15.45 -24.13 -6.28
CA ALA A 231 -14.02 -24.11 -6.10
C ALA A 231 -13.51 -22.70 -5.69
N LEU A 232 -13.79 -21.66 -6.46
CA LEU A 232 -13.26 -20.32 -6.22
C LEU A 232 -13.69 -19.76 -4.86
N ARG A 233 -14.94 -20.06 -4.44
CA ARG A 233 -15.44 -19.60 -3.13
C ARG A 233 -14.61 -20.20 -1.98
N ASN A 234 -14.21 -21.46 -2.08
CA ASN A 234 -13.40 -22.14 -1.05
C ASN A 234 -11.91 -21.77 -1.17
N ALA A 235 -11.43 -21.47 -2.38
CA ALA A 235 -10.10 -20.95 -2.63
C ALA A 235 -9.94 -19.44 -2.28
N ALA A 236 -11.04 -18.75 -1.90
CA ALA A 236 -11.02 -17.29 -1.74
C ALA A 236 -10.15 -16.81 -0.57
N VAL A 237 -10.05 -17.57 0.54
CA VAL A 237 -9.33 -17.12 1.74
C VAL A 237 -7.85 -16.83 1.44
N PRO A 238 -7.04 -17.73 0.87
CA PRO A 238 -5.66 -17.46 0.50
C PRO A 238 -5.54 -16.32 -0.53
N VAL A 239 -6.47 -16.25 -1.49
CA VAL A 239 -6.46 -15.23 -2.54
C VAL A 239 -6.70 -13.84 -1.96
N ILE A 240 -7.70 -13.68 -1.07
CA ILE A 240 -8.00 -12.41 -0.42
C ILE A 240 -6.87 -11.99 0.52
N THR A 241 -6.20 -12.95 1.18
CA THR A 241 -5.01 -12.67 1.97
C THR A 241 -3.94 -11.98 1.14
N VAL A 242 -3.62 -12.55 -0.02
CA VAL A 242 -2.61 -11.98 -0.93
C VAL A 242 -3.05 -10.62 -1.50
N ILE A 243 -4.33 -10.47 -1.85
CA ILE A 243 -4.88 -9.19 -2.30
C ILE A 243 -4.73 -8.11 -1.22
N GLY A 244 -5.12 -8.41 0.02
CA GLY A 244 -5.07 -7.43 1.10
C GLY A 244 -3.66 -7.08 1.54
N THR A 245 -2.77 -8.06 1.70
CA THR A 245 -1.36 -7.80 1.99
C THR A 245 -0.69 -7.04 0.84
N GLY A 246 -1.02 -7.36 -0.40
CA GLY A 246 -0.57 -6.64 -1.58
C GLY A 246 -1.05 -5.19 -1.59
N PHE A 247 -2.30 -4.93 -1.21
CA PHE A 247 -2.82 -3.56 -1.09
C PHE A 247 -2.09 -2.75 -0.01
N ALA A 248 -1.82 -3.36 1.15
CA ALA A 248 -1.04 -2.70 2.20
C ALA A 248 0.39 -2.35 1.74
N LEU A 249 1.03 -3.25 0.99
CA LEU A 249 2.34 -3.02 0.39
C LEU A 249 2.30 -1.94 -0.70
N LEU A 250 1.22 -1.86 -1.48
CA LEU A 250 1.04 -0.80 -2.48
C LEU A 250 1.07 0.59 -1.85
N ILE A 251 0.39 0.79 -0.73
CA ILE A 251 0.33 2.11 -0.09
C ILE A 251 1.71 2.56 0.42
N SER A 252 2.56 1.61 0.84
CA SER A 252 3.93 1.90 1.27
C SER A 252 4.97 1.85 0.14
N GLY A 253 4.67 1.16 -0.96
CA GLY A 253 5.65 0.80 -2.00
C GLY A 253 5.49 1.52 -3.35
N VAL A 254 4.54 2.44 -3.50
CA VAL A 254 4.28 3.15 -4.77
C VAL A 254 5.38 4.16 -5.15
N VAL A 255 6.33 4.42 -4.24
CA VAL A 255 7.39 5.45 -4.37
C VAL A 255 8.08 5.46 -5.73
N VAL A 256 8.53 4.29 -6.20
CA VAL A 256 9.25 4.17 -7.48
C VAL A 256 8.36 4.59 -8.65
N THR A 257 7.11 4.13 -8.65
CA THR A 257 6.14 4.47 -9.70
C THR A 257 5.75 5.95 -9.64
N GLU A 258 5.55 6.50 -8.44
CA GLU A 258 5.29 7.94 -8.28
C GLU A 258 6.45 8.78 -8.82
N SER A 259 7.69 8.33 -8.62
CA SER A 259 8.89 9.01 -9.14
C SER A 259 8.99 8.91 -10.67
N VAL A 260 8.77 7.72 -11.25
CA VAL A 260 8.83 7.50 -12.71
C VAL A 260 7.78 8.34 -13.45
N PHE A 261 6.56 8.41 -12.93
CA PHE A 261 5.45 9.15 -13.54
C PHE A 261 5.30 10.59 -13.01
N ASN A 262 6.25 11.06 -12.17
CA ASN A 262 6.24 12.38 -11.53
C ASN A 262 4.90 12.72 -10.85
N LEU A 263 4.38 11.76 -10.09
CA LEU A 263 3.12 11.90 -9.36
C LEU A 263 3.40 12.49 -7.97
N PRO A 264 2.60 13.48 -7.51
CA PRO A 264 2.76 14.07 -6.20
C PRO A 264 2.11 13.18 -5.13
N GLY A 265 2.68 12.00 -4.87
CA GLY A 265 2.12 11.02 -3.95
C GLY A 265 2.78 11.03 -2.57
N VAL A 266 2.22 10.19 -1.70
CA VAL A 266 2.63 10.00 -0.29
C VAL A 266 3.99 9.31 -0.20
N GLY A 267 4.26 8.36 -1.09
CA GLY A 267 5.54 7.67 -1.14
C GLY A 267 6.69 8.61 -1.51
N ARG A 268 6.49 9.46 -2.51
CA ARG A 268 7.47 10.48 -2.89
C ARG A 268 7.70 11.49 -1.77
N LEU A 269 6.63 11.92 -1.08
CA LEU A 269 6.75 12.79 0.09
C LEU A 269 7.65 12.17 1.17
N THR A 270 7.52 10.87 1.37
CA THR A 270 8.36 10.15 2.35
C THR A 270 9.84 10.20 1.97
N VAL A 271 10.17 9.94 0.70
CA VAL A 271 11.57 9.99 0.23
C VAL A 271 12.13 11.41 0.30
N ASP A 272 11.38 12.40 -0.18
CA ASP A 272 11.77 13.81 -0.14
C ASP A 272 12.07 14.23 1.31
N ALA A 273 11.20 13.84 2.27
CA ALA A 273 11.38 14.12 3.69
C ALA A 273 12.63 13.45 4.29
N VAL A 274 12.90 12.20 3.92
CA VAL A 274 14.10 11.47 4.40
C VAL A 274 15.37 12.14 3.88
N LEU A 275 15.43 12.48 2.59
CA LEU A 275 16.57 13.15 1.98
C LEU A 275 16.81 14.54 2.58
N ALA A 276 15.72 15.27 2.89
CA ALA A 276 15.78 16.59 3.51
C ALA A 276 15.92 16.55 5.03
N ARG A 277 15.90 15.38 5.68
CA ARG A 277 15.89 15.19 7.14
C ARG A 277 14.74 15.94 7.83
N ASP A 278 13.57 16.00 7.19
CA ASP A 278 12.37 16.63 7.73
C ASP A 278 11.67 15.69 8.71
N TYR A 279 12.14 15.68 9.94
CA TYR A 279 11.73 14.75 10.99
C TYR A 279 10.22 14.71 11.27
N PRO A 280 9.47 15.83 11.39
CA PRO A 280 8.03 15.78 11.60
C PRO A 280 7.29 15.08 10.46
N VAL A 281 7.70 15.33 9.21
CA VAL A 281 7.11 14.66 8.04
C VAL A 281 7.44 13.17 8.07
N ILE A 282 8.70 12.77 8.34
CA ILE A 282 9.09 11.36 8.42
C ILE A 282 8.27 10.63 9.49
N GLN A 283 8.13 11.21 10.70
CA GLN A 283 7.34 10.62 11.79
C GLN A 283 5.89 10.40 11.37
N ALA A 284 5.26 11.43 10.82
CA ALA A 284 3.87 11.37 10.37
C ALA A 284 3.69 10.33 9.26
N MET A 285 4.64 10.21 8.33
CA MET A 285 4.57 9.25 7.23
C MET A 285 4.69 7.81 7.70
N ILE A 286 5.60 7.52 8.64
CA ILE A 286 5.74 6.17 9.21
C ILE A 286 4.48 5.80 10.00
N LEU A 287 3.92 6.72 10.80
CA LEU A 287 2.69 6.48 11.53
C LEU A 287 1.50 6.28 10.59
N LEU A 288 1.38 7.08 9.54
CA LEU A 288 0.33 6.96 8.53
C LEU A 288 0.38 5.59 7.86
N THR A 289 1.55 5.20 7.34
CA THR A 289 1.72 3.91 6.65
C THR A 289 1.45 2.73 7.58
N SER A 290 1.92 2.80 8.82
CA SER A 290 1.65 1.78 9.85
C SER A 290 0.15 1.72 10.20
N GLY A 291 -0.52 2.85 10.34
CA GLY A 291 -1.96 2.93 10.58
C GLY A 291 -2.77 2.34 9.42
N VAL A 292 -2.37 2.62 8.18
CA VAL A 292 -2.98 1.99 7.01
C VAL A 292 -2.77 0.49 7.01
N TYR A 293 -1.56 0.01 7.28
CA TYR A 293 -1.26 -1.42 7.36
C TYR A 293 -2.13 -2.13 8.41
N VAL A 294 -2.24 -1.56 9.61
CA VAL A 294 -3.10 -2.08 10.68
C VAL A 294 -4.57 -2.10 10.25
N THR A 295 -5.03 -1.03 9.60
CA THR A 295 -6.42 -0.92 9.10
C THR A 295 -6.73 -1.97 8.04
N VAL A 296 -5.81 -2.20 7.11
CA VAL A 296 -5.96 -3.24 6.07
C VAL A 296 -6.02 -4.63 6.69
N ASN A 297 -5.12 -4.95 7.64
CA ASN A 297 -5.15 -6.23 8.34
C ASN A 297 -6.47 -6.44 9.11
N LEU A 298 -6.98 -5.38 9.76
CA LEU A 298 -8.28 -5.45 10.43
C LEU A 298 -9.43 -5.75 9.45
N LYS A 299 -9.42 -5.12 8.26
CA LYS A 299 -10.40 -5.41 7.20
C LYS A 299 -10.27 -6.84 6.68
N LEU A 300 -9.05 -7.36 6.55
CA LEU A 300 -8.80 -8.77 6.18
C LEU A 300 -9.37 -9.73 7.22
N ASP A 301 -9.15 -9.48 8.50
CA ASP A 301 -9.73 -10.30 9.58
C ASP A 301 -11.27 -10.36 9.53
N VAL A 302 -11.90 -9.22 9.23
CA VAL A 302 -13.35 -9.16 8.99
C VAL A 302 -13.74 -9.95 7.74
N ALA A 303 -13.00 -9.82 6.65
CA ALA A 303 -13.26 -10.56 5.42
C ALA A 303 -13.17 -12.08 5.63
N TYR A 304 -12.20 -12.56 6.41
CA TYR A 304 -12.09 -13.99 6.75
C TYR A 304 -13.31 -14.50 7.49
N THR A 305 -13.82 -13.76 8.48
CA THR A 305 -15.01 -14.19 9.23
C THR A 305 -16.28 -14.21 8.39
N LEU A 306 -16.35 -13.41 7.31
CA LEU A 306 -17.47 -13.40 6.36
C LEU A 306 -17.39 -14.54 5.35
N LEU A 307 -16.18 -14.94 4.94
CA LEU A 307 -15.96 -15.95 3.93
C LEU A 307 -15.95 -17.37 4.47
N ASP A 308 -15.38 -17.56 5.66
CA ASP A 308 -15.32 -18.87 6.32
C ASP A 308 -16.06 -18.82 7.69
N PRO A 309 -17.33 -19.27 7.73
CA PRO A 309 -18.10 -19.32 8.98
C PRO A 309 -17.54 -20.28 10.02
N ARG A 310 -16.55 -21.12 9.66
CA ARG A 310 -15.89 -22.05 10.59
C ARG A 310 -14.89 -21.33 11.49
N ILE A 311 -14.41 -20.16 11.07
CA ILE A 311 -13.56 -19.27 11.89
C ILE A 311 -14.48 -18.56 12.91
N ARG A 312 -14.88 -19.30 13.95
CA ARG A 312 -15.58 -18.75 15.13
C ARG A 312 -14.57 -18.66 16.26
N TYR A 313 -14.31 -17.45 16.68
CA TYR A 313 -13.49 -17.15 17.86
C TYR A 313 -14.37 -16.71 19.04
#